data_537576d7a919d678bbd6faba0c5ec26e
#
_entry.id   537576d7a919d678bbd6faba0c5ec26e
#
_cell.length_a   1.000
_cell.length_b   1.000
_cell.length_c   1.000
_cell.angle_alpha   90.00
_cell.angle_beta   90.00
_cell.angle_gamma   90.00
#
_symmetry.space_group_name_H-M   'P 1'
#
loop_
_entity.id
_entity.type
_entity.pdbx_description
1 polymer ?
#
loop_
_entity_poly.entity_id
_entity_poly.type
_entity_poly.pdbx_seq_one_letter_code
_entity_poly.pdbx_strand_id
1 'polypeptide(L)'
;MKHSTLSLLICIGGCFSACSPTNEKVNPLTQHEDEITNIIAEMTLEEKINMLHGKNMFSSAGVERLNIPDIEYADGPFGIREEMEPHSWNSLHLSTDSATFFPTGSALAATWSTEMAYKYGEGMAAEAKLRGKDMILGPAINIQRIPTGGRTYEYLSEDPLLSGELAVNYTLGAQDHQEAVCLKHYALNNQENMRGFVDVKVSERAMREIYLAPFEAAVKKANAYGVMAAYNKVSGEWCSENDRLLNKILRGEWGFKGIVISDWGGTHSTTKAALGGLDVEMPNDRYFGKALLDSVQAGVVSEKVIDEKVRNLLRVRLAIPA
;
A
#
# COMPACT_ATOMS: atom_id res chain seq x y z
N MET A 1 -50.17 -71.19 15.79
CA MET A 1 -48.91 -70.52 16.12
C MET A 1 -48.49 -69.75 14.88
N LYS A 2 -48.70 -68.44 14.83
CA LYS A 2 -48.32 -67.54 13.70
C LYS A 2 -47.16 -66.70 14.15
N HIS A 3 -46.04 -66.89 13.54
CA HIS A 3 -44.84 -66.03 13.76
C HIS A 3 -44.94 -64.72 12.92
N SER A 4 -44.94 -63.57 13.60
CA SER A 4 -44.95 -62.26 13.01
C SER A 4 -43.51 -61.75 12.98
N THR A 5 -42.95 -61.60 11.79
CA THR A 5 -41.60 -61.02 11.57
C THR A 5 -41.73 -59.54 11.49
N LEU A 6 -41.11 -58.84 12.43
CA LEU A 6 -41.02 -57.33 12.45
C LEU A 6 -39.79 -56.91 11.67
N SER A 7 -39.99 -56.24 10.51
CA SER A 7 -38.91 -55.64 9.71
C SER A 7 -38.62 -54.25 10.20
N LEU A 8 -37.39 -54.05 10.67
CA LEU A 8 -36.86 -52.75 11.13
C LEU A 8 -36.31 -51.98 9.92
N LEU A 9 -36.97 -50.93 9.51
CA LEU A 9 -36.48 -50.01 8.47
C LEU A 9 -35.54 -48.99 9.10
N ILE A 10 -34.25 -49.10 8.80
CA ILE A 10 -33.24 -48.07 9.21
C ILE A 10 -33.23 -46.99 8.14
N CYS A 11 -33.79 -45.80 8.43
CA CYS A 11 -33.62 -44.62 7.63
C CYS A 11 -32.25 -44.01 7.91
N ILE A 12 -31.29 -44.15 6.99
CA ILE A 12 -30.02 -43.42 7.01
C ILE A 12 -30.30 -42.01 6.48
N GLY A 13 -30.50 -41.07 7.39
CA GLY A 13 -30.56 -39.63 7.07
C GLY A 13 -29.18 -39.13 6.72
N GLY A 14 -28.93 -38.96 5.41
CA GLY A 14 -27.72 -38.25 4.96
C GLY A 14 -27.79 -36.78 5.30
N CYS A 15 -27.00 -36.34 6.27
CA CYS A 15 -26.76 -34.90 6.47
C CYS A 15 -25.94 -34.39 5.31
N PHE A 16 -26.60 -33.81 4.31
CA PHE A 16 -25.95 -32.92 3.38
C PHE A 16 -25.66 -31.60 4.11
N SER A 17 -24.43 -31.45 4.63
CA SER A 17 -23.93 -30.15 5.00
C SER A 17 -23.83 -29.32 3.73
N ALA A 18 -24.81 -28.45 3.53
CA ALA A 18 -24.71 -27.39 2.54
C ALA A 18 -23.56 -26.46 2.98
N CYS A 19 -22.39 -26.59 2.33
CA CYS A 19 -21.41 -25.53 2.33
C CYS A 19 -22.10 -24.30 1.73
N SER A 20 -22.48 -23.36 2.58
CA SER A 20 -22.83 -22.01 2.10
C SER A 20 -21.61 -21.48 1.34
N PRO A 21 -21.78 -20.93 0.12
CA PRO A 21 -20.68 -20.28 -0.53
C PRO A 21 -20.23 -19.13 0.38
N THR A 22 -18.98 -19.18 0.84
CA THR A 22 -18.36 -18.02 1.44
C THR A 22 -18.41 -16.94 0.38
N ASN A 23 -19.17 -15.87 0.62
CA ASN A 23 -19.10 -14.65 -0.17
C ASN A 23 -17.69 -14.08 0.07
N GLU A 24 -16.68 -14.59 -0.66
CA GLU A 24 -15.40 -13.92 -0.75
C GLU A 24 -15.68 -12.53 -1.34
N LYS A 25 -15.50 -11.49 -0.53
CA LYS A 25 -15.56 -10.11 -1.02
C LYS A 25 -14.57 -10.01 -2.18
N VAL A 26 -15.06 -9.72 -3.37
CA VAL A 26 -14.20 -9.52 -4.55
C VAL A 26 -13.22 -8.41 -4.23
N ASN A 27 -11.94 -8.63 -4.48
CA ASN A 27 -10.91 -7.60 -4.24
C ASN A 27 -11.20 -6.40 -5.17
N PRO A 28 -11.45 -5.20 -4.63
CA PRO A 28 -11.77 -4.01 -5.45
C PRO A 28 -10.70 -3.71 -6.52
N LEU A 29 -9.44 -3.99 -6.22
CA LEU A 29 -8.32 -3.77 -7.14
C LEU A 29 -8.34 -4.68 -8.38
N THR A 30 -9.23 -5.67 -8.47
CA THR A 30 -9.29 -6.60 -9.62
C THR A 30 -10.62 -6.56 -10.35
N GLN A 31 -11.46 -5.57 -10.09
CA GLN A 31 -12.79 -5.47 -10.70
C GLN A 31 -12.77 -4.90 -12.13
N HIS A 32 -11.74 -4.14 -12.50
CA HIS A 32 -11.65 -3.37 -13.75
C HIS A 32 -10.58 -3.90 -14.73
N GLU A 33 -10.16 -5.17 -14.65
CA GLU A 33 -9.03 -5.69 -15.43
C GLU A 33 -9.20 -5.56 -16.95
N ASP A 34 -10.42 -5.78 -17.48
CA ASP A 34 -10.71 -5.65 -18.91
C ASP A 34 -10.64 -4.17 -19.34
N GLU A 35 -11.21 -3.26 -18.54
CA GLU A 35 -11.16 -1.82 -18.77
C GLU A 35 -9.71 -1.32 -18.73
N ILE A 36 -8.93 -1.73 -17.74
CA ILE A 36 -7.52 -1.39 -17.59
C ILE A 36 -6.73 -1.89 -18.82
N THR A 37 -7.01 -3.08 -19.30
CA THR A 37 -6.34 -3.63 -20.48
C THR A 37 -6.60 -2.78 -21.73
N ASN A 38 -7.83 -2.31 -21.93
CA ASN A 38 -8.17 -1.42 -23.02
C ASN A 38 -7.50 -0.05 -22.87
N ILE A 39 -7.52 0.54 -21.69
CA ILE A 39 -6.85 1.82 -21.40
C ILE A 39 -5.36 1.73 -21.74
N ILE A 40 -4.65 0.70 -21.24
CA ILE A 40 -3.21 0.51 -21.50
C ILE A 40 -2.93 0.38 -22.99
N ALA A 41 -3.79 -0.28 -23.75
CA ALA A 41 -3.63 -0.45 -25.20
C ALA A 41 -3.79 0.88 -25.97
N GLU A 42 -4.51 1.85 -25.43
CA GLU A 42 -4.69 3.17 -26.03
C GLU A 42 -3.59 4.18 -25.64
N MET A 43 -2.81 3.88 -24.58
CA MET A 43 -1.76 4.77 -24.08
C MET A 43 -0.51 4.74 -24.94
N THR A 44 0.11 5.90 -25.13
CA THR A 44 1.49 6.00 -25.65
C THR A 44 2.50 5.59 -24.58
N LEU A 45 3.72 5.24 -25.00
CA LEU A 45 4.77 4.92 -24.03
C LEU A 45 5.12 6.10 -23.12
N GLU A 46 5.11 7.32 -23.65
CA GLU A 46 5.35 8.55 -22.89
C GLU A 46 4.28 8.77 -21.81
N GLU A 47 3.00 8.55 -22.14
CA GLU A 47 1.91 8.64 -21.16
C GLU A 47 2.07 7.60 -20.04
N LYS A 48 2.40 6.36 -20.41
CA LYS A 48 2.70 5.30 -19.44
C LYS A 48 3.83 5.70 -18.49
N ILE A 49 4.94 6.20 -19.04
CA ILE A 49 6.11 6.63 -18.25
C ILE A 49 5.75 7.81 -17.33
N ASN A 50 4.99 8.79 -17.81
CA ASN A 50 4.60 9.97 -17.03
C ASN A 50 3.74 9.60 -15.80
N MET A 51 3.03 8.49 -15.82
CA MET A 51 2.30 8.00 -14.64
C MET A 51 3.19 7.39 -13.56
N LEU A 52 4.43 6.98 -13.90
CA LEU A 52 5.30 6.21 -13.01
C LEU A 52 6.24 7.06 -12.15
N HIS A 53 6.04 8.35 -12.12
CA HIS A 53 6.83 9.27 -11.29
C HIS A 53 5.99 10.44 -10.77
N GLY A 54 6.55 11.19 -9.83
CA GLY A 54 5.91 12.40 -9.32
C GLY A 54 5.68 13.43 -10.42
N LYS A 55 4.42 13.86 -10.59
CA LYS A 55 4.06 15.06 -11.36
C LYS A 55 4.49 16.30 -10.62
N ASN A 56 4.39 16.27 -9.31
CA ASN A 56 4.83 17.28 -8.37
C ASN A 56 5.17 16.60 -7.02
N MET A 57 5.30 17.39 -5.94
CA MET A 57 5.69 16.89 -4.63
C MET A 57 4.71 15.83 -4.06
N PHE A 58 3.41 15.92 -4.35
CA PHE A 58 2.38 15.09 -3.75
C PHE A 58 1.34 14.57 -4.75
N SER A 59 1.68 14.46 -6.03
CA SER A 59 0.82 13.76 -6.98
C SER A 59 1.59 12.99 -8.03
N SER A 60 0.99 11.99 -8.61
CA SER A 60 1.40 11.35 -9.86
C SER A 60 0.38 11.62 -10.97
N ALA A 61 0.89 11.73 -12.21
CA ALA A 61 0.07 12.14 -13.33
C ALA A 61 -0.97 11.07 -13.72
N GLY A 62 -2.16 11.55 -14.07
CA GLY A 62 -3.12 10.79 -14.86
C GLY A 62 -2.90 10.96 -16.37
N VAL A 63 -3.92 10.64 -17.16
CA VAL A 63 -3.93 10.83 -18.62
C VAL A 63 -5.24 11.52 -19.01
N GLU A 64 -5.22 12.83 -19.12
CA GLU A 64 -6.42 13.67 -19.36
C GLU A 64 -7.19 13.23 -20.62
N ARG A 65 -6.50 12.91 -21.70
CA ARG A 65 -7.07 12.46 -22.97
C ARG A 65 -7.92 11.16 -22.82
N LEU A 66 -7.60 10.34 -21.82
CA LEU A 66 -8.30 9.10 -21.49
C LEU A 66 -9.23 9.25 -20.28
N ASN A 67 -9.47 10.48 -19.81
CA ASN A 67 -10.25 10.79 -18.61
C ASN A 67 -9.72 10.10 -17.35
N ILE A 68 -8.42 9.91 -17.26
CA ILE A 68 -7.77 9.34 -16.07
C ILE A 68 -7.22 10.53 -15.26
N PRO A 69 -7.78 10.83 -14.08
CA PRO A 69 -7.27 11.91 -13.23
C PRO A 69 -5.94 11.54 -12.57
N ASP A 70 -5.23 12.57 -12.08
CA ASP A 70 -4.06 12.41 -11.24
C ASP A 70 -4.39 11.61 -9.97
N ILE A 71 -3.38 11.11 -9.27
CA ILE A 71 -3.52 10.58 -7.92
C ILE A 71 -2.89 11.60 -6.97
N GLU A 72 -3.69 12.13 -6.05
CA GLU A 72 -3.28 13.11 -5.04
C GLU A 72 -2.93 12.42 -3.73
N TYR A 73 -1.72 12.62 -3.23
CA TYR A 73 -1.23 12.04 -2.00
C TYR A 73 -1.38 12.99 -0.81
N ALA A 74 -1.70 12.45 0.36
CA ALA A 74 -1.68 13.18 1.62
C ALA A 74 -0.66 12.58 2.57
N ASP A 75 0.38 13.33 2.95
CA ASP A 75 1.27 12.89 4.03
C ASP A 75 0.57 13.05 5.38
N GLY A 76 0.99 12.23 6.32
CA GLY A 76 0.53 12.24 7.69
C GLY A 76 -0.21 10.97 8.12
N PRO A 77 0.46 10.03 8.80
CA PRO A 77 -0.15 8.78 9.27
C PRO A 77 -1.05 8.97 10.50
N PHE A 78 -1.02 10.14 11.16
CA PHE A 78 -1.83 10.52 12.31
C PHE A 78 -2.45 11.92 12.19
N GLY A 79 -2.87 12.27 10.98
CA GLY A 79 -3.53 13.53 10.61
C GLY A 79 -3.15 13.90 9.18
N ILE A 80 -4.13 14.39 8.41
CA ILE A 80 -3.85 14.86 7.05
C ILE A 80 -3.03 16.14 7.16
N ARG A 81 -1.84 16.13 6.57
CA ARG A 81 -0.92 17.25 6.65
C ARG A 81 -1.56 18.51 6.08
N GLU A 82 -1.46 19.62 6.82
CA GLU A 82 -1.81 20.94 6.29
C GLU A 82 -0.86 21.35 5.15
N GLU A 83 -1.36 22.13 4.21
CA GLU A 83 -0.60 22.63 3.06
C GLU A 83 -0.70 24.15 3.03
N MET A 84 0.45 24.84 3.02
CA MET A 84 0.50 26.30 2.77
C MET A 84 0.20 26.63 1.32
N GLU A 85 0.77 25.84 0.44
CA GLU A 85 0.56 25.87 -1.00
C GLU A 85 0.36 24.42 -1.44
N PRO A 86 -0.53 24.16 -2.39
CA PRO A 86 -0.71 22.82 -2.93
C PRO A 86 0.63 22.21 -3.34
N HIS A 87 0.85 20.94 -2.98
CA HIS A 87 2.03 20.17 -3.35
C HIS A 87 3.37 20.71 -2.81
N SER A 88 3.37 21.40 -1.66
CA SER A 88 4.57 22.00 -1.09
C SER A 88 4.98 21.36 0.24
N TRP A 89 6.29 21.32 0.50
CA TRP A 89 6.90 21.03 1.80
C TRP A 89 7.15 22.30 2.64
N ASN A 90 6.72 23.47 2.19
CA ASN A 90 6.98 24.72 2.89
C ASN A 90 6.50 24.67 4.35
N SER A 91 7.11 25.51 5.16
CA SER A 91 6.83 25.55 6.60
C SER A 91 5.35 25.79 6.89
N LEU A 92 4.84 25.03 7.83
CA LEU A 92 3.46 25.04 8.26
C LEU A 92 3.11 26.18 9.23
N HIS A 93 4.10 26.94 9.70
CA HIS A 93 3.91 27.94 10.75
C HIS A 93 3.07 29.17 10.36
N LEU A 94 2.83 29.36 9.08
CA LEU A 94 2.06 30.50 8.54
C LEU A 94 0.85 30.03 7.72
N SER A 95 0.53 28.74 7.72
CA SER A 95 -0.63 28.21 7.00
C SER A 95 -1.92 28.70 7.64
N THR A 96 -2.91 29.03 6.79
CA THR A 96 -4.29 29.25 7.20
C THR A 96 -5.13 27.98 7.03
N ASP A 97 -4.54 26.93 6.52
CA ASP A 97 -5.16 25.62 6.36
C ASP A 97 -5.31 24.94 7.72
N SER A 98 -6.50 24.46 8.02
CA SER A 98 -6.80 23.76 9.28
C SER A 98 -6.76 22.26 9.07
N ALA A 99 -5.97 21.57 9.88
CA ALA A 99 -5.87 20.12 9.87
C ALA A 99 -6.13 19.55 11.26
N THR A 100 -6.73 18.37 11.32
CA THR A 100 -6.96 17.67 12.59
C THR A 100 -5.69 16.93 13.00
N PHE A 101 -5.20 17.21 14.21
CA PHE A 101 -4.15 16.40 14.81
C PHE A 101 -4.80 15.19 15.50
N PHE A 102 -4.76 14.05 14.83
CA PHE A 102 -5.22 12.78 15.38
C PHE A 102 -4.25 12.28 16.47
N PRO A 103 -4.69 11.41 17.39
CA PRO A 103 -3.78 10.75 18.31
C PRO A 103 -2.64 10.04 17.57
N THR A 104 -1.45 10.03 18.13
CA THR A 104 -0.30 9.34 17.53
C THR A 104 -0.57 7.85 17.33
N GLY A 105 0.19 7.18 16.44
CA GLY A 105 0.08 5.73 16.24
C GLY A 105 0.24 4.94 17.54
N SER A 106 1.18 5.34 18.40
CA SER A 106 1.38 4.75 19.73
C SER A 106 0.15 4.93 20.64
N ALA A 107 -0.51 6.10 20.58
CA ALA A 107 -1.73 6.35 21.35
C ALA A 107 -2.91 5.51 20.85
N LEU A 108 -3.06 5.38 19.54
CA LEU A 108 -4.03 4.45 18.93
C LEU A 108 -3.77 3.01 19.39
N ALA A 109 -2.53 2.56 19.34
CA ALA A 109 -2.16 1.20 19.76
C ALA A 109 -2.41 0.95 21.26
N ALA A 110 -2.24 1.95 22.10
CA ALA A 110 -2.54 1.85 23.53
C ALA A 110 -4.02 1.58 23.85
N THR A 111 -4.91 1.79 22.91
CA THR A 111 -6.35 1.43 23.05
C THR A 111 -6.61 -0.06 22.97
N TRP A 112 -5.75 -0.84 22.33
CA TRP A 112 -5.92 -2.27 22.01
C TRP A 112 -7.25 -2.58 21.28
N SER A 113 -7.83 -1.59 20.60
CA SER A 113 -9.15 -1.67 20.00
C SER A 113 -9.08 -1.60 18.48
N THR A 114 -9.46 -2.67 17.83
CA THR A 114 -9.62 -2.73 16.36
C THR A 114 -10.77 -1.84 15.88
N GLU A 115 -11.83 -1.68 16.69
CA GLU A 115 -12.92 -0.74 16.39
C GLU A 115 -12.42 0.71 16.37
N MET A 116 -11.57 1.10 17.32
CA MET A 116 -10.96 2.43 17.32
C MET A 116 -10.03 2.64 16.15
N ALA A 117 -9.30 1.61 15.73
CA ALA A 117 -8.46 1.68 14.53
C ALA A 117 -9.29 1.86 13.25
N TYR A 118 -10.43 1.19 13.14
CA TYR A 118 -11.37 1.39 12.03
C TYR A 118 -11.92 2.83 12.01
N LYS A 119 -12.43 3.33 13.13
CA LYS A 119 -12.93 4.70 13.26
C LYS A 119 -11.85 5.76 13.00
N TYR A 120 -10.62 5.42 13.35
CA TYR A 120 -9.47 6.28 13.06
C TYR A 120 -9.24 6.39 11.55
N GLY A 121 -9.22 5.26 10.84
CA GLY A 121 -9.11 5.23 9.39
C GLY A 121 -10.27 5.95 8.69
N GLU A 122 -11.50 5.74 9.16
CA GLU A 122 -12.70 6.47 8.71
C GLU A 122 -12.55 7.98 8.85
N GLY A 123 -12.13 8.46 10.03
CA GLY A 123 -11.93 9.89 10.29
C GLY A 123 -10.83 10.51 9.42
N MET A 124 -9.72 9.78 9.23
CA MET A 124 -8.64 10.19 8.33
C MET A 124 -9.12 10.31 6.88
N ALA A 125 -9.88 9.31 6.41
CA ALA A 125 -10.45 9.30 5.05
C ALA A 125 -11.42 10.47 4.83
N ALA A 126 -12.28 10.75 5.80
CA ALA A 126 -13.23 11.86 5.69
C ALA A 126 -12.51 13.20 5.51
N GLU A 127 -11.43 13.45 6.27
CA GLU A 127 -10.65 14.67 6.12
C GLU A 127 -9.84 14.70 4.82
N ALA A 128 -9.24 13.59 4.41
CA ALA A 128 -8.49 13.49 3.16
C ALA A 128 -9.38 13.82 1.94
N LYS A 129 -10.56 13.24 1.88
CA LYS A 129 -11.54 13.51 0.80
C LYS A 129 -11.99 14.97 0.77
N LEU A 130 -12.27 15.58 1.92
CA LEU A 130 -12.61 17.01 1.99
C LEU A 130 -11.51 17.91 1.45
N ARG A 131 -10.27 17.43 1.46
CA ARG A 131 -9.07 18.11 0.96
C ARG A 131 -8.68 17.69 -0.46
N GLY A 132 -9.52 16.91 -1.15
CA GLY A 132 -9.28 16.45 -2.52
C GLY A 132 -8.08 15.51 -2.65
N LYS A 133 -7.84 14.68 -1.63
CA LYS A 133 -6.80 13.66 -1.65
C LYS A 133 -7.39 12.30 -2.03
N ASP A 134 -6.56 11.46 -2.63
CA ASP A 134 -6.91 10.13 -3.12
C ASP A 134 -6.25 9.02 -2.30
N MET A 135 -5.07 9.32 -1.71
CA MET A 135 -4.29 8.33 -0.97
C MET A 135 -3.59 8.93 0.25
N ILE A 136 -3.88 8.40 1.42
CA ILE A 136 -3.17 8.70 2.66
C ILE A 136 -1.84 7.93 2.69
N LEU A 137 -0.72 8.64 2.91
CA LEU A 137 0.60 8.04 3.11
C LEU A 137 0.72 7.51 4.56
N GLY A 138 0.00 6.47 4.83
CA GLY A 138 -0.17 5.81 6.12
C GLY A 138 -1.07 4.57 5.99
N PRO A 139 -1.24 3.83 7.10
CA PRO A 139 -0.59 3.96 8.39
C PRO A 139 0.91 3.62 8.35
N ALA A 140 1.67 4.19 9.29
CA ALA A 140 3.06 3.82 9.53
C ALA A 140 3.10 2.63 10.51
N ILE A 141 3.66 1.50 10.07
CA ILE A 141 3.52 0.21 10.76
C ILE A 141 4.84 -0.54 10.99
N ASN A 142 5.97 0.16 10.93
CA ASN A 142 7.22 -0.44 11.34
C ASN A 142 7.19 -0.78 12.84
N ILE A 143 7.88 -1.86 13.20
CA ILE A 143 7.94 -2.31 14.60
C ILE A 143 8.75 -1.31 15.44
N GLN A 144 8.20 -0.91 16.58
CA GLN A 144 8.87 -0.07 17.58
C GLN A 144 9.97 -0.87 18.31
N ARG A 145 11.11 -1.03 17.69
CA ARG A 145 12.17 -1.87 18.20
C ARG A 145 12.86 -1.29 19.44
N ILE A 146 13.09 0.02 19.42
CA ILE A 146 13.70 0.76 20.53
C ILE A 146 12.95 2.07 20.75
N PRO A 147 12.80 2.54 22.01
CA PRO A 147 12.07 3.77 22.32
C PRO A 147 12.62 5.02 21.62
N THR A 148 13.93 5.03 21.35
CA THR A 148 14.66 6.15 20.73
C THR A 148 14.76 6.03 19.20
N GLY A 149 13.85 5.31 18.55
CA GLY A 149 13.89 5.04 17.10
C GLY A 149 13.68 6.28 16.20
N GLY A 150 13.28 7.42 16.77
CA GLY A 150 13.10 8.70 16.08
C GLY A 150 11.68 8.92 15.56
N ARG A 151 10.97 7.87 15.12
CA ARG A 151 9.58 7.91 14.64
C ARG A 151 8.66 6.92 15.37
N THR A 152 9.06 6.47 16.55
CA THR A 152 8.27 5.50 17.34
C THR A 152 6.88 6.03 17.71
N TYR A 153 6.70 7.34 17.90
CA TYR A 153 5.39 7.95 18.13
C TYR A 153 4.41 7.72 16.96
N GLU A 154 4.93 7.66 15.75
CA GLU A 154 4.17 7.48 14.50
C GLU A 154 3.74 6.02 14.28
N TYR A 155 4.58 5.08 14.75
CA TYR A 155 4.33 3.65 14.61
C TYR A 155 3.35 3.14 15.67
N LEU A 156 2.76 1.95 15.42
CA LEU A 156 1.72 1.42 16.29
C LEU A 156 2.31 0.76 17.55
N SER A 157 3.08 -0.32 17.42
CA SER A 157 3.54 -1.12 18.57
C SER A 157 4.86 -1.84 18.30
N GLU A 158 5.44 -2.38 19.37
CA GLU A 158 6.52 -3.37 19.30
C GLU A 158 6.00 -4.79 19.03
N ASP A 159 4.73 -5.05 19.28
CA ASP A 159 4.06 -6.32 19.05
C ASP A 159 3.57 -6.40 17.59
N PRO A 160 4.06 -7.39 16.80
CA PRO A 160 3.68 -7.52 15.39
C PRO A 160 2.21 -7.92 15.19
N LEU A 161 1.60 -8.66 16.13
CA LEU A 161 0.19 -9.03 16.05
C LEU A 161 -0.70 -7.82 16.29
N LEU A 162 -0.45 -7.07 17.35
CA LEU A 162 -1.21 -5.85 17.66
C LEU A 162 -1.08 -4.83 16.53
N SER A 163 0.16 -4.58 16.05
CA SER A 163 0.41 -3.69 14.91
C SER A 163 -0.33 -4.15 13.66
N GLY A 164 -0.35 -5.45 13.39
CA GLY A 164 -1.03 -6.04 12.24
C GLY A 164 -2.55 -5.86 12.31
N GLU A 165 -3.18 -6.22 13.43
CA GLU A 165 -4.64 -6.12 13.58
C GLU A 165 -5.12 -4.65 13.54
N LEU A 166 -4.37 -3.73 14.14
CA LEU A 166 -4.70 -2.29 14.07
C LEU A 166 -4.49 -1.75 12.64
N ALA A 167 -3.41 -2.14 11.95
CA ALA A 167 -3.17 -1.74 10.56
C ALA A 167 -4.26 -2.24 9.62
N VAL A 168 -4.73 -3.48 9.79
CA VAL A 168 -5.86 -4.04 9.04
C VAL A 168 -7.10 -3.18 9.21
N ASN A 169 -7.47 -2.86 10.45
CA ASN A 169 -8.71 -2.12 10.71
C ASN A 169 -8.61 -0.64 10.34
N TYR A 170 -7.45 0.01 10.52
CA TYR A 170 -7.20 1.34 9.96
C TYR A 170 -7.40 1.34 8.43
N THR A 171 -6.79 0.38 7.74
CA THR A 171 -6.88 0.24 6.28
C THR A 171 -8.32 0.04 5.83
N LEU A 172 -9.07 -0.86 6.50
CA LEU A 172 -10.50 -1.08 6.19
C LEU A 172 -11.32 0.19 6.44
N GLY A 173 -11.09 0.89 7.57
CA GLY A 173 -11.79 2.14 7.88
C GLY A 173 -11.60 3.20 6.80
N ALA A 174 -10.39 3.36 6.27
CA ALA A 174 -10.15 4.30 5.20
C ALA A 174 -10.72 3.83 3.85
N GLN A 175 -10.45 2.59 3.46
CA GLN A 175 -10.83 2.07 2.14
C GLN A 175 -12.34 1.82 1.99
N ASP A 176 -13.05 1.42 3.05
CA ASP A 176 -14.52 1.35 3.07
C ASP A 176 -15.16 2.75 2.88
N HIS A 177 -14.42 3.82 3.18
CA HIS A 177 -14.79 5.22 2.91
C HIS A 177 -14.14 5.78 1.64
N GLN A 178 -13.70 4.88 0.75
CA GLN A 178 -13.21 5.23 -0.58
C GLN A 178 -11.96 6.13 -0.59
N GLU A 179 -11.08 5.96 0.38
CA GLU A 179 -9.78 6.62 0.45
C GLU A 179 -8.69 5.55 0.45
N ALA A 180 -7.74 5.63 -0.47
CA ALA A 180 -6.64 4.69 -0.50
C ALA A 180 -5.68 4.92 0.66
N VAL A 181 -4.99 3.86 1.08
CA VAL A 181 -3.89 3.94 2.06
C VAL A 181 -2.60 3.42 1.43
N CYS A 182 -1.48 3.96 1.89
CA CYS A 182 -0.14 3.53 1.53
C CYS A 182 0.62 3.11 2.79
N LEU A 183 0.68 1.80 3.05
CA LEU A 183 1.37 1.24 4.21
C LEU A 183 2.86 1.59 4.19
N LYS A 184 3.42 2.12 5.28
CA LYS A 184 4.81 2.56 5.32
C LYS A 184 5.56 2.16 6.58
N HIS A 185 6.86 1.98 6.52
CA HIS A 185 7.76 1.98 5.37
C HIS A 185 8.26 0.56 5.12
N TYR A 186 8.05 0.02 3.96
CA TYR A 186 8.34 -1.36 3.59
C TYR A 186 9.76 -1.46 3.02
N ALA A 187 10.77 -2.01 3.74
CA ALA A 187 10.60 -2.63 5.04
C ALA A 187 11.78 -2.29 5.96
N LEU A 188 11.58 -2.57 7.25
CA LEU A 188 12.62 -2.52 8.28
C LEU A 188 13.21 -1.12 8.52
N ASN A 189 12.45 -0.04 8.34
CA ASN A 189 12.83 1.30 8.74
C ASN A 189 12.54 1.51 10.24
N ASN A 190 13.36 0.89 11.10
CA ASN A 190 13.15 0.88 12.55
C ASN A 190 14.03 1.90 13.30
N GLN A 191 14.76 2.73 12.58
CA GLN A 191 15.56 3.86 13.10
C GLN A 191 15.67 4.96 12.05
N GLU A 192 15.84 6.20 12.51
CA GLU A 192 15.98 7.36 11.62
C GLU A 192 17.43 7.80 11.42
N ASN A 193 18.32 7.40 12.34
CA ASN A 193 19.74 7.72 12.19
C ASN A 193 20.32 7.03 10.96
N MET A 194 20.82 7.84 10.00
CA MET A 194 21.38 7.36 8.74
C MET A 194 20.41 6.50 7.89
N ARG A 195 19.09 6.68 8.02
CA ARG A 195 18.07 5.84 7.38
C ARG A 195 18.28 5.66 5.87
N GLY A 196 18.78 6.69 5.16
CA GLY A 196 19.10 6.65 3.74
C GLY A 196 20.40 5.89 3.39
N PHE A 197 21.10 5.30 4.37
CA PHE A 197 22.37 4.61 4.14
C PHE A 197 22.49 3.27 4.85
N VAL A 198 21.64 3.03 5.86
CA VAL A 198 21.65 1.80 6.66
C VAL A 198 21.39 0.58 5.77
N ASP A 199 22.16 -0.48 5.98
CA ASP A 199 21.93 -1.80 5.41
C ASP A 199 21.52 -2.76 6.54
N VAL A 200 20.23 -3.03 6.63
CA VAL A 200 19.65 -3.88 7.68
C VAL A 200 20.02 -5.35 7.42
N LYS A 201 20.62 -5.98 8.43
CA LYS A 201 20.87 -7.42 8.47
C LYS A 201 19.94 -8.07 9.47
N VAL A 202 19.17 -9.03 9.02
CA VAL A 202 18.15 -9.72 9.82
C VAL A 202 18.01 -11.16 9.33
N SER A 203 17.71 -12.10 10.24
CA SER A 203 17.41 -13.47 9.82
C SER A 203 16.06 -13.51 9.10
N GLU A 204 15.88 -14.48 8.20
CA GLU A 204 14.62 -14.71 7.49
C GLU A 204 13.44 -14.84 8.45
N ARG A 205 13.60 -15.62 9.51
CA ARG A 205 12.58 -15.85 10.50
C ARG A 205 12.16 -14.54 11.20
N ALA A 206 13.13 -13.78 11.70
CA ALA A 206 12.82 -12.51 12.38
C ALA A 206 12.19 -11.49 11.41
N MET A 207 12.67 -11.43 10.17
CA MET A 207 12.10 -10.57 9.16
C MET A 207 10.60 -10.88 8.95
N ARG A 208 10.24 -12.14 8.74
CA ARG A 208 8.87 -12.55 8.45
C ARG A 208 7.94 -12.51 9.66
N GLU A 209 8.40 -13.05 10.80
CA GLU A 209 7.54 -13.20 11.97
C GLU A 209 7.34 -11.89 12.75
N ILE A 210 8.25 -10.91 12.60
CA ILE A 210 8.20 -9.67 13.34
C ILE A 210 8.01 -8.47 12.41
N TYR A 211 8.97 -8.19 11.54
CA TYR A 211 9.02 -6.92 10.81
C TYR A 211 8.06 -6.83 9.62
N LEU A 212 7.82 -7.94 8.94
CA LEU A 212 6.92 -7.99 7.79
C LEU A 212 5.48 -8.37 8.17
N ALA A 213 5.27 -8.98 9.34
CA ALA A 213 3.96 -9.48 9.76
C ALA A 213 2.83 -8.43 9.73
N PRO A 214 3.02 -7.16 10.17
CA PRO A 214 1.98 -6.14 10.07
C PRO A 214 1.60 -5.81 8.62
N PHE A 215 2.59 -5.76 7.72
CA PHE A 215 2.37 -5.51 6.29
C PHE A 215 1.61 -6.67 5.65
N GLU A 216 2.03 -7.91 5.92
CA GLU A 216 1.35 -9.11 5.43
C GLU A 216 -0.12 -9.14 5.87
N ALA A 217 -0.38 -8.84 7.13
CA ALA A 217 -1.74 -8.78 7.67
C ALA A 217 -2.60 -7.76 6.91
N ALA A 218 -2.14 -6.52 6.74
CA ALA A 218 -2.88 -5.47 6.07
C ALA A 218 -3.07 -5.76 4.56
N VAL A 219 -2.05 -6.30 3.89
CA VAL A 219 -2.16 -6.71 2.47
C VAL A 219 -3.18 -7.83 2.29
N LYS A 220 -3.11 -8.90 3.10
CA LYS A 220 -3.96 -10.07 2.91
C LYS A 220 -5.38 -9.93 3.45
N LYS A 221 -5.56 -9.22 4.59
CA LYS A 221 -6.85 -9.11 5.26
C LYS A 221 -7.64 -7.87 4.83
N ALA A 222 -6.96 -6.78 4.45
CA ALA A 222 -7.61 -5.53 4.08
C ALA A 222 -7.42 -5.14 2.61
N ASN A 223 -6.69 -5.93 1.80
CA ASN A 223 -6.37 -5.59 0.41
C ASN A 223 -5.82 -4.16 0.29
N ALA A 224 -4.81 -3.79 1.07
CA ALA A 224 -4.22 -2.46 1.05
C ALA A 224 -3.88 -2.00 -0.38
N TYR A 225 -4.18 -0.74 -0.72
CA TYR A 225 -4.03 -0.23 -2.09
C TYR A 225 -2.62 0.25 -2.40
N GLY A 226 -1.85 0.64 -1.40
CA GLY A 226 -0.49 1.13 -1.57
C GLY A 226 0.49 0.60 -0.53
N VAL A 227 1.76 0.52 -0.94
CA VAL A 227 2.90 0.22 -0.07
C VAL A 227 4.05 1.16 -0.44
N MET A 228 4.64 1.81 0.56
CA MET A 228 5.79 2.70 0.38
C MET A 228 7.09 1.96 0.70
N ALA A 229 7.98 1.84 -0.28
CA ALA A 229 9.31 1.25 -0.11
C ALA A 229 10.18 2.16 0.78
N ALA A 230 10.81 1.59 1.80
CA ALA A 230 11.61 2.35 2.76
C ALA A 230 12.93 2.87 2.17
N TYR A 231 13.53 3.88 2.84
CA TYR A 231 14.80 4.47 2.44
C TYR A 231 16.01 3.53 2.54
N ASN A 232 15.99 2.61 3.51
CA ASN A 232 17.14 1.80 3.87
C ASN A 232 17.38 0.64 2.88
N LYS A 233 18.53 0.03 3.01
CA LYS A 233 18.82 -1.28 2.39
C LYS A 233 18.38 -2.42 3.30
N VAL A 234 18.05 -3.53 2.67
CA VAL A 234 17.88 -4.83 3.34
C VAL A 234 18.75 -5.84 2.60
N SER A 235 19.71 -6.42 3.32
CA SER A 235 20.65 -7.42 2.77
C SER A 235 21.42 -6.94 1.53
N GLY A 236 21.81 -5.66 1.51
CA GLY A 236 22.65 -5.05 0.48
C GLY A 236 21.88 -4.31 -0.62
N GLU A 237 20.56 -4.46 -0.71
CA GLU A 237 19.72 -3.84 -1.75
C GLU A 237 18.79 -2.78 -1.16
N TRP A 238 18.64 -1.64 -1.83
CA TRP A 238 17.67 -0.61 -1.44
C TRP A 238 16.26 -1.17 -1.48
N CYS A 239 15.41 -0.85 -0.52
CA CYS A 239 14.04 -1.36 -0.49
C CYS A 239 13.25 -1.06 -1.77
N SER A 240 13.51 0.08 -2.41
CA SER A 240 12.91 0.46 -3.70
C SER A 240 13.40 -0.35 -4.91
N GLU A 241 14.45 -1.15 -4.77
CA GLU A 241 15.05 -1.97 -5.83
C GLU A 241 15.09 -3.46 -5.48
N ASN A 242 14.57 -3.83 -4.32
CA ASN A 242 14.72 -5.16 -3.75
C ASN A 242 13.67 -6.13 -4.33
N ASP A 243 14.07 -6.86 -5.37
CA ASP A 243 13.23 -7.87 -6.05
C ASP A 243 12.64 -8.89 -5.07
N ARG A 244 13.42 -9.29 -4.06
CA ARG A 244 12.93 -10.25 -3.06
C ARG A 244 11.78 -9.67 -2.23
N LEU A 245 11.89 -8.43 -1.75
CA LEU A 245 10.86 -7.79 -0.97
C LEU A 245 9.63 -7.48 -1.82
N LEU A 246 9.82 -6.83 -2.97
CA LEU A 246 8.72 -6.27 -3.75
C LEU A 246 8.05 -7.31 -4.67
N ASN A 247 8.84 -8.07 -5.45
CA ASN A 247 8.26 -9.03 -6.39
C ASN A 247 7.97 -10.39 -5.74
N LYS A 248 8.93 -10.97 -4.98
CA LYS A 248 8.77 -12.34 -4.49
C LYS A 248 7.86 -12.40 -3.27
N ILE A 249 8.11 -11.58 -2.24
CA ILE A 249 7.33 -11.61 -1.01
C ILE A 249 6.01 -10.86 -1.18
N LEU A 250 6.07 -9.54 -1.45
CA LEU A 250 4.88 -8.69 -1.48
C LEU A 250 3.90 -9.12 -2.58
N ARG A 251 4.35 -9.23 -3.83
CA ARG A 251 3.47 -9.58 -4.96
C ARG A 251 3.29 -11.09 -5.12
N GLY A 252 4.37 -11.88 -5.01
CA GLY A 252 4.33 -13.32 -5.26
C GLY A 252 3.66 -14.12 -4.15
N GLU A 253 4.12 -13.94 -2.90
CA GLU A 253 3.62 -14.73 -1.78
C GLU A 253 2.34 -14.16 -1.16
N TRP A 254 2.23 -12.83 -1.08
CA TRP A 254 1.06 -12.19 -0.46
C TRP A 254 -0.04 -11.80 -1.45
N GLY A 255 0.27 -11.82 -2.76
CA GLY A 255 -0.70 -11.54 -3.82
C GLY A 255 -1.07 -10.06 -3.94
N PHE A 256 -0.21 -9.14 -3.49
CA PHE A 256 -0.45 -7.70 -3.54
C PHE A 256 -0.73 -7.20 -4.96
N LYS A 257 -1.82 -6.46 -5.15
CA LYS A 257 -2.32 -5.96 -6.44
C LYS A 257 -2.24 -4.44 -6.58
N GLY A 258 -1.94 -3.74 -5.49
CA GLY A 258 -1.84 -2.29 -5.47
C GLY A 258 -0.50 -1.75 -5.97
N ILE A 259 -0.27 -0.46 -5.72
CA ILE A 259 0.95 0.25 -6.11
C ILE A 259 2.05 0.16 -5.06
N VAL A 260 3.30 0.08 -5.53
CA VAL A 260 4.49 0.31 -4.74
C VAL A 260 5.07 1.66 -5.11
N ILE A 261 5.07 2.61 -4.17
CA ILE A 261 5.72 3.92 -4.35
C ILE A 261 7.05 3.96 -3.60
N SER A 262 8.01 4.76 -4.05
CA SER A 262 9.21 5.03 -3.25
C SER A 262 8.88 5.97 -2.10
N ASP A 263 9.62 5.90 -1.00
CA ASP A 263 9.71 7.06 -0.11
C ASP A 263 10.33 8.25 -0.88
N TRP A 264 10.12 9.48 -0.41
CA TRP A 264 10.44 10.72 -1.13
C TRP A 264 11.93 10.87 -1.37
N GLY A 265 12.36 10.66 -2.63
CA GLY A 265 13.78 10.59 -3.02
C GLY A 265 14.45 9.25 -2.68
N GLY A 266 13.69 8.22 -2.36
CA GLY A 266 14.16 6.87 -2.01
C GLY A 266 14.44 5.95 -3.20
N THR A 267 14.36 6.45 -4.45
CA THR A 267 14.76 5.71 -5.66
C THR A 267 16.24 5.94 -5.93
N HIS A 268 16.98 4.90 -6.28
CA HIS A 268 18.43 4.97 -6.43
C HIS A 268 18.94 4.56 -7.83
N SER A 269 18.10 3.95 -8.65
CA SER A 269 18.43 3.57 -10.03
C SER A 269 17.18 3.46 -10.90
N THR A 270 17.38 3.46 -12.22
CA THR A 270 16.30 3.28 -13.21
C THR A 270 15.97 1.80 -13.38
N THR A 271 16.87 1.05 -13.97
CA THR A 271 16.62 -0.34 -14.38
C THR A 271 16.39 -1.28 -13.20
N LYS A 272 17.22 -1.18 -12.15
CA LYS A 272 17.06 -2.07 -10.98
C LYS A 272 15.75 -1.79 -10.26
N ALA A 273 15.39 -0.52 -10.05
CA ALA A 273 14.12 -0.16 -9.41
C ALA A 273 12.92 -0.62 -10.26
N ALA A 274 12.98 -0.40 -11.58
CA ALA A 274 11.92 -0.84 -12.49
C ALA A 274 11.74 -2.36 -12.48
N LEU A 275 12.81 -3.12 -12.56
CA LEU A 275 12.78 -4.60 -12.53
C LEU A 275 12.56 -5.14 -11.12
N GLY A 276 12.98 -4.41 -10.09
CA GLY A 276 12.87 -4.77 -8.67
C GLY A 276 11.45 -4.66 -8.10
N GLY A 277 10.50 -4.06 -8.84
CA GLY A 277 9.09 -4.04 -8.44
C GLY A 277 8.55 -2.69 -7.96
N LEU A 278 9.34 -1.61 -8.00
CA LEU A 278 8.86 -0.25 -7.77
C LEU A 278 7.92 0.16 -8.91
N ASP A 279 6.74 0.71 -8.60
CA ASP A 279 5.83 1.24 -9.62
C ASP A 279 6.02 2.73 -9.84
N VAL A 280 6.12 3.52 -8.75
CA VAL A 280 6.18 4.98 -8.82
C VAL A 280 7.38 5.54 -8.08
N GLU A 281 8.18 6.35 -8.77
CA GLU A 281 9.22 7.18 -8.15
C GLU A 281 8.62 8.47 -7.61
N MET A 282 8.84 8.80 -6.33
CA MET A 282 8.44 10.07 -5.72
C MET A 282 9.65 10.84 -5.19
N PRO A 283 9.62 12.19 -5.22
CA PRO A 283 8.57 13.10 -5.73
C PRO A 283 8.85 13.60 -7.15
N ASN A 284 9.84 13.08 -7.85
CA ASN A 284 10.36 13.60 -9.12
C ASN A 284 10.53 12.48 -10.17
N ASP A 285 11.09 12.84 -11.32
CA ASP A 285 11.24 12.01 -12.51
C ASP A 285 12.70 11.59 -12.78
N ARG A 286 13.57 11.70 -11.79
CA ARG A 286 15.02 11.53 -11.98
C ARG A 286 15.40 10.19 -12.60
N TYR A 287 14.76 9.12 -12.15
CA TYR A 287 15.02 7.75 -12.59
C TYR A 287 13.92 7.18 -13.47
N PHE A 288 12.64 7.54 -13.20
CA PHE A 288 11.48 6.98 -13.91
C PHE A 288 10.90 7.92 -14.98
N GLY A 289 11.50 9.10 -15.19
CA GLY A 289 11.18 9.96 -16.32
C GLY A 289 11.93 9.54 -17.59
N LYS A 290 12.68 10.48 -18.17
CA LYS A 290 13.44 10.25 -19.41
C LYS A 290 14.38 9.05 -19.36
N ALA A 291 15.02 8.78 -18.21
CA ALA A 291 15.94 7.67 -18.08
C ALA A 291 15.24 6.31 -18.24
N LEU A 292 14.00 6.17 -17.76
CA LEU A 292 13.20 4.95 -17.93
C LEU A 292 12.69 4.83 -19.37
N LEU A 293 12.24 5.93 -19.99
CA LEU A 293 11.84 5.97 -21.39
C LEU A 293 12.99 5.49 -22.29
N ASP A 294 14.19 6.06 -22.11
CA ASP A 294 15.39 5.66 -22.85
C ASP A 294 15.73 4.16 -22.64
N SER A 295 15.56 3.65 -21.43
CA SER A 295 15.81 2.24 -21.11
C SER A 295 14.81 1.31 -21.82
N VAL A 296 13.57 1.72 -21.97
CA VAL A 296 12.55 0.94 -22.72
C VAL A 296 12.85 0.98 -24.23
N GLN A 297 13.14 2.14 -24.77
CA GLN A 297 13.48 2.32 -26.19
C GLN A 297 14.75 1.55 -26.57
N ALA A 298 15.70 1.42 -25.68
CA ALA A 298 16.91 0.60 -25.83
C ALA A 298 16.67 -0.90 -25.63
N GLY A 299 15.45 -1.32 -25.24
CA GLY A 299 15.13 -2.74 -24.98
C GLY A 299 15.72 -3.32 -23.69
N VAL A 300 16.28 -2.47 -22.79
CA VAL A 300 16.83 -2.88 -21.49
C VAL A 300 15.70 -3.21 -20.50
N VAL A 301 14.64 -2.41 -20.50
CA VAL A 301 13.39 -2.68 -19.79
C VAL A 301 12.30 -2.95 -20.84
N SER A 302 11.56 -4.05 -20.71
CA SER A 302 10.49 -4.34 -21.66
C SER A 302 9.27 -3.46 -21.40
N GLU A 303 8.55 -3.05 -22.45
CA GLU A 303 7.29 -2.30 -22.30
C GLU A 303 6.26 -3.07 -21.47
N LYS A 304 6.28 -4.40 -21.48
CA LYS A 304 5.43 -5.23 -20.63
C LYS A 304 5.64 -4.93 -19.13
N VAL A 305 6.87 -4.62 -18.71
CA VAL A 305 7.15 -4.21 -17.31
C VAL A 305 6.50 -2.87 -17.00
N ILE A 306 6.49 -1.95 -17.96
CA ILE A 306 5.82 -0.66 -17.83
C ILE A 306 4.29 -0.86 -17.75
N ASP A 307 3.74 -1.67 -18.65
CA ASP A 307 2.30 -2.00 -18.65
C ASP A 307 1.82 -2.57 -17.32
N GLU A 308 2.59 -3.45 -16.69
CA GLU A 308 2.24 -3.99 -15.37
C GLU A 308 2.26 -2.92 -14.26
N LYS A 309 3.18 -1.96 -14.31
CA LYS A 309 3.22 -0.85 -13.35
C LYS A 309 2.02 0.09 -13.54
N VAL A 310 1.73 0.45 -14.78
CA VAL A 310 0.55 1.26 -15.12
C VAL A 310 -0.73 0.53 -14.71
N ARG A 311 -0.81 -0.79 -14.93
CA ARG A 311 -1.91 -1.62 -14.47
C ARG A 311 -2.12 -1.51 -12.95
N ASN A 312 -1.04 -1.55 -12.16
CA ASN A 312 -1.13 -1.40 -10.71
C ASN A 312 -1.67 -0.02 -10.30
N LEU A 313 -1.23 1.05 -10.99
CA LEU A 313 -1.76 2.39 -10.75
C LEU A 313 -3.24 2.48 -11.11
N LEU A 314 -3.62 1.97 -12.27
CA LEU A 314 -5.01 2.00 -12.75
C LEU A 314 -5.95 1.19 -11.86
N ARG A 315 -5.49 0.05 -11.32
CA ARG A 315 -6.25 -0.70 -10.30
C ARG A 315 -6.62 0.18 -9.12
N VAL A 316 -5.66 0.94 -8.60
CA VAL A 316 -5.91 1.85 -7.48
C VAL A 316 -6.78 3.02 -7.92
N ARG A 317 -6.48 3.66 -9.04
CA ARG A 317 -7.24 4.82 -9.54
C ARG A 317 -8.72 4.49 -9.78
N LEU A 318 -9.02 3.32 -10.34
CA LEU A 318 -10.39 2.90 -10.61
C LEU A 318 -11.12 2.32 -9.39
N ALA A 319 -10.40 1.92 -8.35
CA ALA A 319 -10.98 1.46 -7.10
C ALA A 319 -11.40 2.60 -6.16
N ILE A 320 -10.94 3.84 -6.40
CA ILE A 320 -11.34 5.05 -5.68
C ILE A 320 -12.11 5.96 -6.63
N PRO A 321 -13.27 6.49 -6.23
CA PRO A 321 -14.05 7.41 -7.06
C PRO A 321 -13.29 8.71 -7.29
N ALA A 322 -13.54 9.34 -8.45
CA ALA A 322 -13.00 10.67 -8.79
C ALA A 322 -13.76 11.76 -8.05
#